data_3f8ccff6a8e40f47bb9f3591a6690749
#
_entry.id   3f8ccff6a8e40f47bb9f3591a6690749
#
_cell.length_a   1.000
_cell.length_b   1.000
_cell.length_c   1.000
_cell.angle_alpha   90.00
_cell.angle_beta   90.00
_cell.angle_gamma   90.00
#
_symmetry.space_group_name_H-M   'P 1'
#
loop_
_entity.id
_entity.type
_entity.pdbx_description
1 polymer ?
#
loop_
_entity_poly.entity_id
_entity_poly.type
_entity_poly.pdbx_seq_one_letter_code
_entity_poly.pdbx_strand_id
1 'polypeptide(L)'
;MLITPETLIQVIIDGLLTGTLYALVAVGLAMIWGIVEIINFAHGEFLMIAAFLSYFLYISLGVDPLLSIPLTFATCFVLGYLIQRFIINKILEAPFLSQIFATFALILIIRNSFFVGLGPEIRSITTWYSEAVVDVHGIRIGIVKMFIAIIAIFSILLLHRFLKTFLGTAMRALSQDKTAALLMGVDIKNVYSLAFGIGAGLAGISGA
;
A
#
# COMPACT_ATOMS: atom_id res chain seq x y z
N MET A 1 30.38 23.81 -1.07
CA MET A 1 30.50 22.47 -0.50
C MET A 1 30.75 21.51 -1.66
N LEU A 2 31.92 20.94 -1.78
CA LEU A 2 32.24 20.01 -2.88
C LEU A 2 31.54 18.67 -2.58
N ILE A 3 30.72 18.20 -3.50
CA ILE A 3 30.09 16.88 -3.39
C ILE A 3 31.16 15.85 -3.67
N THR A 4 31.51 15.04 -2.67
CA THR A 4 32.47 13.95 -2.86
C THR A 4 31.81 12.79 -3.60
N PRO A 5 32.55 11.95 -4.33
CA PRO A 5 32.02 10.77 -5.00
C PRO A 5 31.24 9.84 -4.04
N GLU A 6 31.73 9.68 -2.81
CA GLU A 6 31.11 8.87 -1.77
C GLU A 6 29.71 9.43 -1.40
N THR A 7 29.61 10.76 -1.24
CA THR A 7 28.32 11.42 -0.96
C THR A 7 27.33 11.22 -2.09
N LEU A 8 27.78 11.27 -3.35
CA LEU A 8 26.91 11.03 -4.50
C LEU A 8 26.38 9.60 -4.51
N ILE A 9 27.25 8.62 -4.30
CA ILE A 9 26.88 7.20 -4.23
C ILE A 9 25.93 6.96 -3.06
N GLN A 10 26.17 7.55 -1.90
CA GLN A 10 25.28 7.48 -0.73
C GLN A 10 23.87 7.94 -1.07
N VAL A 11 23.72 9.11 -1.70
CA VAL A 11 22.42 9.68 -2.05
C VAL A 11 21.68 8.80 -3.08
N ILE A 12 22.40 8.24 -4.05
CA ILE A 12 21.81 7.34 -5.04
C ILE A 12 21.27 6.07 -4.38
N ILE A 13 22.07 5.43 -3.51
CA ILE A 13 21.66 4.21 -2.80
C ILE A 13 20.45 4.50 -1.90
N ASP A 14 20.51 5.56 -1.10
CA ASP A 14 19.41 5.97 -0.24
C ASP A 14 18.13 6.27 -1.02
N GLY A 15 18.27 6.93 -2.16
CA GLY A 15 17.16 7.22 -3.07
C GLY A 15 16.55 5.96 -3.68
N LEU A 16 17.38 4.99 -4.11
CA LEU A 16 16.91 3.71 -4.65
C LEU A 16 16.17 2.89 -3.58
N LEU A 17 16.73 2.78 -2.38
CA LEU A 17 16.10 2.04 -1.28
C LEU A 17 14.76 2.67 -0.86
N THR A 18 14.71 3.99 -0.70
CA THR A 18 13.47 4.71 -0.41
C THR A 18 12.48 4.61 -1.57
N GLY A 19 12.99 4.63 -2.81
CA GLY A 19 12.20 4.46 -4.02
C GLY A 19 11.46 3.12 -4.09
N THR A 20 11.98 2.04 -3.49
CA THR A 20 11.29 0.74 -3.45
C THR A 20 10.01 0.79 -2.62
N LEU A 21 9.98 1.56 -1.52
CA LEU A 21 8.77 1.78 -0.73
C LEU A 21 7.71 2.52 -1.56
N TYR A 22 8.09 3.61 -2.21
CA TYR A 22 7.17 4.35 -3.08
C TYR A 22 6.70 3.51 -4.27
N ALA A 23 7.57 2.65 -4.82
CA ALA A 23 7.21 1.72 -5.88
C ALA A 23 6.13 0.73 -5.42
N LEU A 24 6.21 0.20 -4.20
CA LEU A 24 5.20 -0.71 -3.66
C LEU A 24 3.83 0.00 -3.52
N VAL A 25 3.82 1.22 -2.97
CA VAL A 25 2.61 2.06 -2.89
C VAL A 25 2.03 2.33 -4.27
N ALA A 26 2.89 2.74 -5.22
CA ALA A 26 2.49 3.05 -6.58
C ALA A 26 1.92 1.84 -7.33
N VAL A 27 2.50 0.65 -7.14
CA VAL A 27 2.00 -0.61 -7.72
C VAL A 27 0.61 -0.94 -7.18
N GLY A 28 0.37 -0.75 -5.87
CA GLY A 28 -0.95 -0.91 -5.27
C GLY A 28 -1.99 0.03 -5.88
N LEU A 29 -1.64 1.31 -6.04
CA LEU A 29 -2.52 2.31 -6.66
C LEU A 29 -2.74 2.04 -8.16
N ALA A 30 -1.68 1.68 -8.89
CA ALA A 30 -1.75 1.35 -10.31
C ALA A 30 -2.64 0.13 -10.57
N MET A 31 -2.62 -0.87 -9.67
CA MET A 31 -3.50 -2.03 -9.74
C MET A 31 -4.97 -1.64 -9.58
N ILE A 32 -5.29 -0.76 -8.62
CA ILE A 32 -6.65 -0.27 -8.44
C ILE A 32 -7.10 0.48 -9.70
N TRP A 33 -6.31 1.43 -10.18
CA TRP A 33 -6.65 2.20 -11.38
C TRP A 33 -6.77 1.31 -12.63
N GLY A 34 -5.82 0.43 -12.85
CA GLY A 34 -5.78 -0.41 -14.04
C GLY A 34 -6.91 -1.45 -14.14
N ILE A 35 -7.57 -1.79 -13.02
CA ILE A 35 -8.63 -2.80 -13.00
C ILE A 35 -10.00 -2.18 -12.73
N VAL A 36 -10.09 -1.26 -11.76
CA VAL A 36 -11.36 -0.65 -11.32
C VAL A 36 -11.65 0.65 -12.05
N GLU A 37 -10.62 1.27 -12.67
CA GLU A 37 -10.69 2.55 -13.39
C GLU A 37 -11.12 3.74 -12.52
N ILE A 38 -10.84 3.66 -11.21
CA ILE A 38 -11.12 4.73 -10.25
C ILE A 38 -9.82 5.30 -9.70
N ILE A 39 -9.73 6.64 -9.60
CA ILE A 39 -8.67 7.31 -8.88
C ILE A 39 -8.98 7.29 -7.38
N ASN A 40 -8.26 6.43 -6.65
CA ASN A 40 -8.42 6.34 -5.20
C ASN A 40 -7.52 7.34 -4.47
N PHE A 41 -8.03 8.53 -4.19
CA PHE A 41 -7.30 9.53 -3.40
C PHE A 41 -7.07 9.09 -1.94
N ALA A 42 -7.92 8.20 -1.40
CA ALA A 42 -7.77 7.67 -0.06
C ALA A 42 -6.68 6.59 0.07
N HIS A 43 -5.89 6.33 -1.00
CA HIS A 43 -4.87 5.29 -0.97
C HIS A 43 -3.82 5.52 0.13
N GLY A 44 -3.44 6.77 0.37
CA GLY A 44 -2.52 7.14 1.45
C GLY A 44 -3.05 6.87 2.87
N GLU A 45 -4.37 6.87 3.06
CA GLU A 45 -4.96 6.62 4.37
C GLU A 45 -4.80 5.15 4.80
N PHE A 46 -4.64 4.21 3.85
CA PHE A 46 -4.32 2.81 4.18
C PHE A 46 -2.90 2.67 4.74
N LEU A 47 -1.93 3.48 4.28
CA LEU A 47 -0.61 3.53 4.90
C LEU A 47 -0.72 4.00 6.34
N MET A 48 -1.48 5.07 6.57
CA MET A 48 -1.71 5.61 7.92
C MET A 48 -2.34 4.56 8.83
N ILE A 49 -3.40 3.87 8.39
CA ILE A 49 -4.05 2.79 9.15
C ILE A 49 -3.04 1.72 9.54
N ALA A 50 -2.21 1.28 8.58
CA ALA A 50 -1.19 0.25 8.81
C ALA A 50 -0.11 0.72 9.80
N ALA A 51 0.38 1.96 9.67
CA ALA A 51 1.36 2.54 10.58
C ALA A 51 0.82 2.59 12.01
N PHE A 52 -0.41 3.05 12.21
CA PHE A 52 -1.04 3.05 13.54
C PHE A 52 -1.25 1.63 14.07
N LEU A 53 -1.68 0.69 13.24
CA LEU A 53 -1.86 -0.70 13.65
C LEU A 53 -0.54 -1.32 14.09
N SER A 54 0.53 -1.14 13.31
CA SER A 54 1.88 -1.60 13.65
C SER A 54 2.36 -0.97 14.97
N TYR A 55 2.15 0.34 15.12
CA TYR A 55 2.48 1.05 16.37
C TYR A 55 1.76 0.46 17.58
N PHE A 56 0.44 0.22 17.50
CA PHE A 56 -0.32 -0.33 18.61
C PHE A 56 0.07 -1.77 18.92
N LEU A 57 0.35 -2.59 17.92
CA LEU A 57 0.85 -3.95 18.11
C LEU A 57 2.20 -3.95 18.84
N TYR A 58 3.08 -3.01 18.50
CA TYR A 58 4.38 -2.88 19.13
C TYR A 58 4.24 -2.44 20.60
N ILE A 59 3.47 -1.38 20.89
CA ILE A 59 3.33 -0.83 22.24
C ILE A 59 2.51 -1.74 23.16
N SER A 60 1.44 -2.38 22.65
CA SER A 60 0.52 -3.15 23.49
C SER A 60 0.94 -4.60 23.65
N LEU A 61 1.52 -5.20 22.63
CA LEU A 61 1.83 -6.63 22.57
C LEU A 61 3.33 -6.92 22.41
N GLY A 62 4.17 -5.89 22.23
CA GLY A 62 5.60 -6.07 21.97
C GLY A 62 5.90 -6.72 20.62
N VAL A 63 4.94 -6.72 19.70
CA VAL A 63 5.12 -7.34 18.36
C VAL A 63 6.02 -6.44 17.51
N ASP A 64 7.12 -7.02 17.01
CA ASP A 64 8.03 -6.30 16.11
C ASP A 64 7.29 -5.83 14.85
N PRO A 65 7.56 -4.60 14.36
CA PRO A 65 6.95 -4.07 13.13
C PRO A 65 7.05 -5.02 11.93
N LEU A 66 8.18 -5.70 11.75
CA LEU A 66 8.35 -6.67 10.66
C LEU A 66 7.37 -7.85 10.78
N LEU A 67 7.05 -8.29 11.99
CA LEU A 67 6.07 -9.35 12.24
C LEU A 67 4.63 -8.85 12.11
N SER A 68 4.39 -7.55 12.21
CA SER A 68 3.07 -6.95 12.02
C SER A 68 2.62 -6.89 10.55
N ILE A 69 3.54 -6.99 9.59
CA ILE A 69 3.27 -6.85 8.15
C ILE A 69 2.14 -7.75 7.63
N PRO A 70 2.06 -9.04 7.95
CA PRO A 70 0.95 -9.87 7.47
C PRO A 70 -0.41 -9.39 8.00
N LEU A 71 -0.45 -8.89 9.23
CA LEU A 71 -1.67 -8.40 9.86
C LEU A 71 -2.09 -7.05 9.29
N THR A 72 -1.13 -6.14 9.06
CA THR A 72 -1.40 -4.84 8.41
C THR A 72 -1.89 -5.04 6.97
N PHE A 73 -1.26 -5.96 6.21
CA PHE A 73 -1.76 -6.36 4.89
C PHE A 73 -3.20 -6.87 4.97
N ALA A 74 -3.49 -7.84 5.86
CA ALA A 74 -4.82 -8.43 5.98
C ALA A 74 -5.87 -7.40 6.39
N THR A 75 -5.57 -6.53 7.35
CA THR A 75 -6.47 -5.47 7.80
C THR A 75 -6.77 -4.48 6.68
N CYS A 76 -5.75 -3.97 6.00
CA CYS A 76 -5.93 -3.04 4.88
C CYS A 76 -6.62 -3.70 3.68
N PHE A 77 -6.33 -4.99 3.41
CA PHE A 77 -7.03 -5.77 2.39
C PHE A 77 -8.52 -5.86 2.69
N VAL A 78 -8.89 -6.27 3.91
CA VAL A 78 -10.30 -6.40 4.31
C VAL A 78 -11.01 -5.05 4.25
N LEU A 79 -10.42 -3.99 4.80
CA LEU A 79 -10.97 -2.63 4.74
C LEU A 79 -11.13 -2.16 3.30
N GLY A 80 -10.12 -2.33 2.45
CA GLY A 80 -10.19 -1.97 1.04
C GLY A 80 -11.28 -2.77 0.30
N TYR A 81 -11.35 -4.08 0.52
CA TYR A 81 -12.39 -4.93 -0.04
C TYR A 81 -13.80 -4.45 0.36
N LEU A 82 -14.01 -4.14 1.65
CA LEU A 82 -15.29 -3.66 2.16
C LEU A 82 -15.66 -2.28 1.59
N ILE A 83 -14.70 -1.34 1.55
CA ILE A 83 -14.89 -0.01 0.96
C ILE A 83 -15.31 -0.14 -0.50
N GLN A 84 -14.59 -0.95 -1.29
CA GLN A 84 -14.96 -1.20 -2.68
C GLN A 84 -16.35 -1.81 -2.78
N ARG A 85 -16.63 -2.86 -2.00
CA ARG A 85 -17.89 -3.61 -2.06
C ARG A 85 -19.10 -2.75 -1.72
N PHE A 86 -19.03 -1.95 -0.66
CA PHE A 86 -20.18 -1.26 -0.10
C PHE A 86 -20.29 0.20 -0.50
N ILE A 87 -19.18 0.85 -0.87
CA ILE A 87 -19.15 2.26 -1.21
C ILE A 87 -18.85 2.44 -2.70
N ILE A 88 -17.68 2.02 -3.16
CA ILE A 88 -17.19 2.34 -4.50
C ILE A 88 -18.03 1.67 -5.58
N ASN A 89 -18.44 0.41 -5.41
CA ASN A 89 -19.29 -0.30 -6.38
C ASN A 89 -20.63 0.40 -6.66
N LYS A 90 -21.10 1.26 -5.75
CA LYS A 90 -22.35 2.01 -5.94
C LYS A 90 -22.19 3.27 -6.79
N ILE A 91 -20.97 3.73 -6.95
CA ILE A 91 -20.63 4.98 -7.64
C ILE A 91 -19.83 4.74 -8.92
N LEU A 92 -19.58 3.49 -9.32
CA LEU A 92 -18.81 3.15 -10.52
C LEU A 92 -19.44 3.73 -11.79
N GLU A 93 -20.78 3.81 -11.86
CA GLU A 93 -21.54 4.35 -12.99
C GLU A 93 -21.83 5.86 -12.84
N ALA A 94 -21.44 6.46 -11.72
CA ALA A 94 -21.62 7.89 -11.49
C ALA A 94 -20.61 8.72 -12.30
N PRO A 95 -20.91 10.01 -12.56
CA PRO A 95 -19.94 10.90 -13.20
C PRO A 95 -18.58 10.90 -12.50
N PHE A 96 -17.52 11.04 -13.27
CA PHE A 96 -16.13 10.98 -12.79
C PHE A 96 -15.86 11.90 -11.58
N LEU A 97 -16.40 13.12 -11.58
CA LEU A 97 -16.30 14.03 -10.44
C LEU A 97 -16.90 13.46 -9.14
N SER A 98 -18.03 12.75 -9.24
CA SER A 98 -18.67 12.11 -8.07
C SER A 98 -17.79 11.01 -7.48
N GLN A 99 -17.07 10.27 -8.31
CA GLN A 99 -16.12 9.25 -7.88
C GLN A 99 -14.93 9.88 -7.14
N ILE A 100 -14.39 11.00 -7.66
CA ILE A 100 -13.34 11.77 -6.99
C ILE A 100 -13.81 12.26 -5.62
N PHE A 101 -14.98 12.92 -5.55
CA PHE A 101 -15.50 13.42 -4.28
C PHE A 101 -15.76 12.31 -3.27
N ALA A 102 -16.20 11.13 -3.69
CA ALA A 102 -16.41 10.00 -2.79
C ALA A 102 -15.08 9.49 -2.20
N THR A 103 -14.02 9.35 -3.01
CA THR A 103 -12.70 8.94 -2.49
C THR A 103 -12.07 10.04 -1.63
N PHE A 104 -12.32 11.31 -1.93
CA PHE A 104 -11.89 12.43 -1.09
C PHE A 104 -12.65 12.47 0.25
N ALA A 105 -13.96 12.20 0.25
CA ALA A 105 -14.74 12.08 1.47
C ALA A 105 -14.22 10.93 2.36
N LEU A 106 -13.76 9.82 1.78
CA LEU A 106 -13.10 8.74 2.52
C LEU A 106 -11.84 9.22 3.24
N ILE A 107 -11.01 10.08 2.61
CA ILE A 107 -9.86 10.70 3.28
C ILE A 107 -10.32 11.42 4.54
N LEU A 108 -11.33 12.29 4.40
CA LEU A 108 -11.81 13.09 5.52
C LEU A 108 -12.36 12.22 6.65
N ILE A 109 -13.13 11.19 6.31
CA ILE A 109 -13.72 10.27 7.31
C ILE A 109 -12.60 9.52 8.03
N ILE A 110 -11.69 8.86 7.31
CA ILE A 110 -10.63 8.07 7.92
C ILE A 110 -9.72 8.95 8.75
N ARG A 111 -9.18 10.03 8.17
CA ARG A 111 -8.24 10.93 8.84
C ARG A 111 -8.83 11.57 10.10
N ASN A 112 -10.05 12.11 10.01
CA ASN A 112 -10.68 12.72 11.18
C ASN A 112 -11.06 11.69 12.24
N SER A 113 -11.43 10.45 11.87
CA SER A 113 -11.66 9.39 12.83
C SER A 113 -10.41 9.07 13.65
N PHE A 114 -9.24 9.00 12.99
CA PHE A 114 -7.96 8.81 13.66
C PHE A 114 -7.59 10.03 14.52
N PHE A 115 -7.77 11.24 14.00
CA PHE A 115 -7.47 12.46 14.74
C PHE A 115 -8.30 12.60 16.02
N VAL A 116 -9.60 12.33 15.95
CA VAL A 116 -10.51 12.39 17.11
C VAL A 116 -10.24 11.22 18.08
N GLY A 117 -9.98 10.02 17.58
CA GLY A 117 -9.79 8.83 18.41
C GLY A 117 -8.41 8.73 19.04
N LEU A 118 -7.35 9.19 18.37
CA LEU A 118 -5.96 8.97 18.75
C LEU A 118 -5.16 10.24 19.02
N GLY A 119 -5.75 11.41 18.69
CA GLY A 119 -5.11 12.71 18.84
C GLY A 119 -4.12 13.05 17.72
N PRO A 120 -3.60 14.29 17.71
CA PRO A 120 -2.70 14.80 16.66
C PRO A 120 -1.22 14.45 16.89
N GLU A 121 -0.91 13.67 17.91
CA GLU A 121 0.48 13.41 18.32
C GLU A 121 1.22 12.56 17.29
N ILE A 122 2.46 12.97 16.97
CA ILE A 122 3.37 12.18 16.15
C ILE A 122 3.85 10.99 16.98
N ARG A 123 3.66 9.79 16.44
CA ARG A 123 4.07 8.54 17.08
C ARG A 123 5.16 7.88 16.26
N SER A 124 6.16 7.35 16.94
CA SER A 124 7.27 6.64 16.31
C SER A 124 7.58 5.36 17.06
N ILE A 125 8.09 4.39 16.34
CA ILE A 125 8.60 3.12 16.88
C ILE A 125 10.12 3.19 16.85
N THR A 126 10.76 2.91 17.98
CA THR A 126 12.21 2.75 18.06
C THR A 126 12.52 1.30 18.39
N THR A 127 13.12 0.59 17.46
CA THR A 127 13.58 -0.79 17.63
C THR A 127 15.11 -0.81 17.72
N TRP A 128 15.68 -1.90 18.18
CA TRP A 128 17.14 -2.07 18.29
C TRP A 128 17.88 -1.94 16.94
N TYR A 129 17.19 -2.19 15.83
CA TYR A 129 17.74 -2.08 14.47
C TYR A 129 17.41 -0.75 13.77
N SER A 130 16.63 0.14 14.41
CA SER A 130 16.22 1.42 13.79
C SER A 130 17.40 2.33 13.48
N GLU A 131 18.42 2.32 14.35
CA GLU A 131 19.64 3.13 14.21
C GLU A 131 20.80 2.33 13.62
N ALA A 132 20.61 1.03 13.38
CA ALA A 132 21.66 0.17 12.89
C ALA A 132 21.97 0.48 11.40
N VAL A 133 23.25 0.66 11.13
CA VAL A 133 23.78 0.95 9.78
C VAL A 133 24.85 -0.05 9.40
N VAL A 134 24.89 -0.44 8.14
CA VAL A 134 25.99 -1.19 7.56
C VAL A 134 26.90 -0.19 6.86
N ASP A 135 28.17 -0.14 7.27
CA ASP A 135 29.19 0.70 6.62
C ASP A 135 29.96 -0.14 5.60
N VAL A 136 29.91 0.27 4.35
CA VAL A 136 30.63 -0.37 3.25
C VAL A 136 31.49 0.71 2.58
N HIS A 137 32.77 0.73 2.91
CA HIS A 137 33.75 1.70 2.35
C HIS A 137 33.32 3.18 2.51
N GLY A 138 32.78 3.54 3.69
CA GLY A 138 32.34 4.90 3.98
C GLY A 138 30.91 5.23 3.52
N ILE A 139 30.22 4.26 2.89
CA ILE A 139 28.80 4.36 2.53
C ILE A 139 27.97 3.72 3.64
N ARG A 140 27.09 4.50 4.28
CA ARG A 140 26.26 4.07 5.41
C ARG A 140 24.86 3.71 4.92
N ILE A 141 24.49 2.44 5.01
CA ILE A 141 23.18 1.94 4.60
C ILE A 141 22.39 1.55 5.84
N GLY A 142 21.23 2.21 6.07
CA GLY A 142 20.35 1.88 7.17
C GLY A 142 19.71 0.50 6.98
N ILE A 143 19.81 -0.35 8.00
CA ILE A 143 19.25 -1.73 7.96
C ILE A 143 17.75 -1.72 7.69
N VAL A 144 17.00 -0.78 8.28
CA VAL A 144 15.56 -0.62 8.04
C VAL A 144 15.26 -0.42 6.55
N LYS A 145 16.02 0.46 5.87
CA LYS A 145 15.84 0.70 4.42
C LYS A 145 16.09 -0.56 3.59
N MET A 146 17.04 -1.39 3.99
CA MET A 146 17.31 -2.68 3.33
C MET A 146 16.14 -3.64 3.51
N PHE A 147 15.57 -3.77 4.72
CA PHE A 147 14.39 -4.59 4.97
C PHE A 147 13.19 -4.11 4.15
N ILE A 148 12.93 -2.80 4.14
CA ILE A 148 11.87 -2.20 3.31
C ILE A 148 12.05 -2.59 1.84
N ALA A 149 13.25 -2.46 1.29
CA ALA A 149 13.52 -2.80 -0.10
C ALA A 149 13.28 -4.29 -0.41
N ILE A 150 13.75 -5.19 0.47
CA ILE A 150 13.56 -6.63 0.33
C ILE A 150 12.06 -6.98 0.36
N ILE A 151 11.33 -6.44 1.33
CA ILE A 151 9.89 -6.70 1.49
C ILE A 151 9.11 -6.14 0.31
N ALA A 152 9.45 -4.93 -0.17
CA ALA A 152 8.80 -4.34 -1.34
C ALA A 152 9.01 -5.19 -2.59
N ILE A 153 10.25 -5.58 -2.89
CA ILE A 153 10.57 -6.44 -4.04
C ILE A 153 9.85 -7.79 -3.92
N PHE A 154 9.89 -8.42 -2.75
CA PHE A 154 9.21 -9.68 -2.50
C PHE A 154 7.68 -9.57 -2.71
N SER A 155 7.07 -8.50 -2.21
CA SER A 155 5.63 -8.24 -2.36
C SER A 155 5.24 -8.02 -3.83
N ILE A 156 6.07 -7.29 -4.60
CA ILE A 156 5.86 -7.09 -6.04
C ILE A 156 5.98 -8.42 -6.80
N LEU A 157 6.95 -9.27 -6.44
CA LEU A 157 7.10 -10.59 -7.05
C LEU A 157 5.92 -11.50 -6.72
N LEU A 158 5.42 -11.47 -5.49
CA LEU A 158 4.20 -12.19 -5.10
C LEU A 158 2.99 -11.71 -5.89
N LEU A 159 2.81 -10.39 -6.02
CA LEU A 159 1.74 -9.83 -6.85
C LEU A 159 1.87 -10.28 -8.30
N HIS A 160 3.07 -10.25 -8.88
CA HIS A 160 3.29 -10.73 -10.25
C HIS A 160 2.91 -12.22 -10.40
N ARG A 161 3.24 -13.05 -9.43
CA ARG A 161 2.81 -14.46 -9.39
C ARG A 161 1.29 -14.59 -9.24
N PHE A 162 0.69 -13.80 -8.36
CA PHE A 162 -0.76 -13.78 -8.17
C PHE A 162 -1.51 -13.41 -9.46
N LEU A 163 -1.03 -12.41 -10.20
CA LEU A 163 -1.63 -12.00 -11.47
C LEU A 163 -1.61 -13.08 -12.56
N LYS A 164 -0.81 -14.13 -12.39
CA LYS A 164 -0.81 -15.32 -13.27
C LYS A 164 -1.80 -16.41 -12.85
N THR A 165 -2.45 -16.28 -11.69
CA THR A 165 -3.49 -17.22 -11.21
C THR A 165 -4.81 -16.99 -11.94
N PHE A 166 -5.80 -17.86 -11.73
CA PHE A 166 -7.13 -17.73 -12.29
C PHE A 166 -7.78 -16.38 -11.96
N LEU A 167 -7.72 -15.96 -10.68
CA LEU A 167 -8.26 -14.66 -10.24
C LEU A 167 -7.49 -13.49 -10.87
N GLY A 168 -6.17 -13.56 -10.92
CA GLY A 168 -5.35 -12.55 -11.59
C GLY A 168 -5.62 -12.47 -13.10
N THR A 169 -5.91 -13.60 -13.75
CA THR A 169 -6.32 -13.62 -15.15
C THR A 169 -7.69 -12.97 -15.36
N ALA A 170 -8.65 -13.22 -14.47
CA ALA A 170 -9.95 -12.54 -14.48
C ALA A 170 -9.80 -11.02 -14.32
N MET A 171 -8.90 -10.56 -13.42
CA MET A 171 -8.58 -9.13 -13.26
C MET A 171 -8.01 -8.51 -14.54
N ARG A 172 -7.08 -9.21 -15.21
CA ARG A 172 -6.51 -8.74 -16.48
C ARG A 172 -7.51 -8.77 -17.62
N ALA A 173 -8.39 -9.76 -17.67
CA ALA A 173 -9.47 -9.80 -18.66
C ALA A 173 -10.42 -8.61 -18.50
N LEU A 174 -10.80 -8.28 -17.27
CA LEU A 174 -11.63 -7.10 -16.96
C LEU A 174 -10.97 -5.77 -17.37
N SER A 175 -9.66 -5.65 -17.20
CA SER A 175 -8.93 -4.44 -17.60
C SER A 175 -8.78 -4.29 -19.12
N GLN A 176 -9.00 -5.35 -19.90
CA GLN A 176 -8.93 -5.33 -21.35
C GLN A 176 -10.32 -5.13 -21.99
N ASP A 177 -11.30 -5.89 -21.54
CA ASP A 177 -12.68 -5.81 -22.05
C ASP A 177 -13.67 -6.27 -20.98
N LYS A 178 -14.33 -5.30 -20.37
CA LYS A 178 -15.36 -5.52 -19.34
C LYS A 178 -16.55 -6.33 -19.87
N THR A 179 -16.95 -6.08 -21.13
CA THR A 179 -18.11 -6.73 -21.73
C THR A 179 -17.80 -8.20 -22.02
N ALA A 180 -16.64 -8.47 -22.62
CA ALA A 180 -16.21 -9.84 -22.88
C ALA A 180 -16.05 -10.64 -21.56
N ALA A 181 -15.45 -10.04 -20.52
CA ALA A 181 -15.31 -10.69 -19.22
C ALA A 181 -16.67 -11.03 -18.58
N LEU A 182 -17.67 -10.13 -18.69
CA LEU A 182 -19.05 -10.39 -18.25
C LEU A 182 -19.66 -11.59 -18.97
N LEU A 183 -19.53 -11.65 -20.29
CA LEU A 183 -20.06 -12.76 -21.10
C LEU A 183 -19.42 -14.09 -20.74
N MET A 184 -18.19 -14.08 -20.26
CA MET A 184 -17.47 -15.25 -19.75
C MET A 184 -17.83 -15.60 -18.28
N GLY A 185 -18.80 -14.90 -17.68
CA GLY A 185 -19.29 -15.19 -16.34
C GLY A 185 -18.44 -14.62 -15.19
N VAL A 186 -17.55 -13.64 -15.45
CA VAL A 186 -16.75 -13.01 -14.40
C VAL A 186 -17.64 -12.10 -13.54
N ASP A 187 -17.65 -12.33 -12.23
CA ASP A 187 -18.29 -11.41 -11.25
C ASP A 187 -17.44 -10.15 -11.07
N ILE A 188 -17.77 -9.11 -11.85
CA ILE A 188 -17.03 -7.83 -11.87
C ILE A 188 -16.96 -7.21 -10.46
N LYS A 189 -18.07 -7.17 -9.73
CA LYS A 189 -18.12 -6.51 -8.41
C LYS A 189 -17.20 -7.18 -7.41
N ASN A 190 -17.09 -8.48 -7.46
CA ASN A 190 -16.21 -9.25 -6.59
C ASN A 190 -14.74 -9.07 -7.01
N VAL A 191 -14.45 -9.15 -8.31
CA VAL A 191 -13.08 -8.97 -8.83
C VAL A 191 -12.56 -7.56 -8.55
N TYR A 192 -13.40 -6.52 -8.71
CA TYR A 192 -13.06 -5.15 -8.32
C TYR A 192 -12.77 -5.03 -6.82
N SER A 193 -13.59 -5.67 -5.98
CA SER A 193 -13.38 -5.64 -4.53
C SER A 193 -12.08 -6.33 -4.13
N LEU A 194 -11.74 -7.45 -4.78
CA LEU A 194 -10.46 -8.13 -4.58
C LEU A 194 -9.27 -7.28 -5.05
N ALA A 195 -9.36 -6.66 -6.23
CA ALA A 195 -8.30 -5.82 -6.76
C ALA A 195 -8.03 -4.61 -5.85
N PHE A 196 -9.09 -3.92 -5.42
CA PHE A 196 -8.99 -2.80 -4.49
C PHE A 196 -8.42 -3.24 -3.13
N GLY A 197 -8.89 -4.39 -2.61
CA GLY A 197 -8.38 -4.97 -1.37
C GLY A 197 -6.88 -5.28 -1.45
N ILE A 198 -6.42 -5.92 -2.53
CA ILE A 198 -4.99 -6.21 -2.72
C ILE A 198 -4.18 -4.91 -2.82
N GLY A 199 -4.64 -3.92 -3.60
CA GLY A 199 -3.98 -2.62 -3.69
C GLY A 199 -3.87 -1.93 -2.33
N ALA A 200 -4.96 -1.89 -1.55
CA ALA A 200 -4.98 -1.37 -0.19
C ALA A 200 -4.06 -2.17 0.76
N GLY A 201 -4.02 -3.50 0.62
CA GLY A 201 -3.10 -4.36 1.37
C GLY A 201 -1.63 -4.06 1.09
N LEU A 202 -1.26 -3.81 -0.17
CA LEU A 202 0.11 -3.40 -0.54
C LEU A 202 0.48 -2.05 0.09
N ALA A 203 -0.45 -1.10 0.13
CA ALA A 203 -0.28 0.13 0.91
C ALA A 203 -0.11 -0.17 2.41
N GLY A 204 -0.83 -1.16 2.93
CA GLY A 204 -0.70 -1.65 4.30
C GLY A 204 0.68 -2.20 4.63
N ILE A 205 1.30 -2.95 3.72
CA ILE A 205 2.70 -3.40 3.86
C ILE A 205 3.65 -2.21 3.92
N SER A 206 3.40 -1.19 3.08
CA SER A 206 4.27 0.00 3.01
C SER A 206 4.16 0.90 4.22
N GLY A 207 3.05 0.84 4.96
CA GLY A 207 2.80 1.65 6.16
C GLY A 207 3.28 1.00 7.46
N ALA A 208 3.56 -0.30 7.46
CA ALA A 208 4.01 -1.04 8.64
C ALA A 208 5.50 -0.89 8.89
#